data_746e9602e5452d65b8e7d46b511aa6dc
#
_entry.id   746e9602e5452d65b8e7d46b511aa6dc
#
_cell.length_a   1.000
_cell.length_b   1.000
_cell.length_c   1.000
_cell.angle_alpha   90.00
_cell.angle_beta   90.00
_cell.angle_gamma   90.00
#
_symmetry.space_group_name_H-M   'P 1'
#
loop_
_entity.id
_entity.type
_entity.pdbx_description
1 polymer ?
#
loop_
_entity_poly.entity_id
_entity_poly.type
_entity_poly.pdbx_seq_one_letter_code
_entity_poly.pdbx_strand_id
1 'polypeptide(L)'
;MVLPLIDEDGGLHQDVETSIHGRTLAVDVKDEAGNVLAAAGSDVSDELIEKLFKAGVKDVRVRSVLTCESAIGVCALCYGRSMASNVLVDIGEAVGIIAAQSIGEPGTQLTMRTFHTGGVASADDITQGLPRIQDCLLYTSDAADERS
;
A
#
# COMPACT_ATOMS: atom_id res chain seq x y z
N MET A 1 9.30 -7.77 -2.21
CA MET A 1 9.53 -6.76 -1.16
C MET A 1 9.29 -7.40 0.20
N VAL A 2 10.12 -7.12 1.21
CA VAL A 2 9.93 -7.59 2.59
C VAL A 2 9.38 -6.43 3.40
N LEU A 3 8.32 -6.67 4.16
CA LEU A 3 7.67 -5.67 5.01
C LEU A 3 7.58 -6.22 6.44
N PRO A 4 7.91 -5.41 7.45
CA PRO A 4 7.75 -5.79 8.85
C PRO A 4 6.25 -5.85 9.20
N LEU A 5 5.86 -6.87 9.95
CA LEU A 5 4.51 -7.04 10.49
C LEU A 5 4.45 -6.64 11.97
N ILE A 6 5.54 -6.89 12.68
CA ILE A 6 5.65 -6.67 14.13
C ILE A 6 6.75 -5.66 14.39
N ASP A 7 6.47 -4.65 15.22
CA ASP A 7 7.44 -3.67 15.70
C ASP A 7 8.41 -4.26 16.73
N GLU A 8 9.49 -3.52 17.01
CA GLU A 8 10.46 -3.88 18.06
C GLU A 8 9.81 -4.03 19.44
N ASP A 9 8.72 -3.30 19.69
CA ASP A 9 7.94 -3.35 20.92
C ASP A 9 6.96 -4.55 20.99
N GLY A 10 6.89 -5.37 19.95
CA GLY A 10 6.01 -6.53 19.84
C GLY A 10 4.56 -6.20 19.47
N GLY A 11 4.26 -4.96 19.12
CA GLY A 11 2.97 -4.52 18.59
C GLY A 11 2.87 -4.72 17.08
N LEU A 12 1.66 -4.55 16.54
CA LEU A 12 1.46 -4.51 15.09
C LEU A 12 2.08 -3.22 14.54
N HIS A 13 2.90 -3.32 13.48
CA HIS A 13 3.53 -2.16 12.86
C HIS A 13 2.46 -1.18 12.37
N GLN A 14 2.63 0.13 12.62
CA GLN A 14 1.62 1.16 12.33
C GLN A 14 1.23 1.23 10.85
N ASP A 15 2.14 0.90 9.95
CA ASP A 15 1.91 0.96 8.50
C ASP A 15 1.43 -0.37 7.90
N VAL A 16 1.08 -1.38 8.71
CA VAL A 16 0.66 -2.70 8.19
C VAL A 16 -0.59 -2.58 7.32
N GLU A 17 -1.61 -1.87 7.79
CA GLU A 17 -2.86 -1.67 7.05
C GLU A 17 -2.63 -0.97 5.71
N THR A 18 -1.75 0.04 5.68
CA THR A 18 -1.47 0.82 4.47
C THR A 18 -0.47 0.16 3.53
N SER A 19 0.46 -0.63 4.06
CA SER A 19 1.59 -1.17 3.30
C SER A 19 1.40 -2.62 2.88
N ILE A 20 0.66 -3.43 3.64
CA ILE A 20 0.53 -4.88 3.44
C ILE A 20 -0.86 -5.26 2.94
N HIS A 21 -1.92 -4.62 3.45
CA HIS A 21 -3.30 -4.91 3.06
C HIS A 21 -3.52 -4.80 1.55
N GLY A 22 -4.28 -5.72 0.98
CA GLY A 22 -4.60 -5.76 -0.46
C GLY A 22 -3.43 -6.16 -1.37
N ARG A 23 -2.25 -6.48 -0.83
CA ARG A 23 -1.11 -7.00 -1.60
C ARG A 23 -1.16 -8.51 -1.69
N THR A 24 -0.42 -9.05 -2.66
CA THR A 24 -0.30 -10.49 -2.88
C THR A 24 0.98 -11.02 -2.25
N LEU A 25 0.91 -12.13 -1.54
CA LEU A 25 2.09 -12.81 -0.98
C LEU A 25 3.03 -13.30 -2.09
N ALA A 26 4.32 -13.07 -1.90
CA ALA A 26 5.35 -13.52 -2.84
C ALA A 26 5.82 -14.96 -2.57
N VAL A 27 5.75 -15.41 -1.32
CA VAL A 27 6.18 -16.73 -0.85
C VAL A 27 5.19 -17.26 0.18
N ASP A 28 5.23 -18.57 0.42
CA ASP A 28 4.46 -19.19 1.49
C ASP A 28 4.93 -18.66 2.85
N VAL A 29 4.00 -18.26 3.68
CA VAL A 29 4.26 -17.87 5.07
C VAL A 29 4.05 -19.10 5.95
N LYS A 30 5.07 -19.43 6.74
CA LYS A 30 5.07 -20.61 7.62
C LYS A 30 5.18 -20.18 9.08
N ASP A 31 4.55 -20.96 9.92
CA ASP A 31 4.70 -20.88 11.38
C ASP A 31 6.06 -21.44 11.82
N GLU A 32 6.46 -21.17 13.06
CA GLU A 32 7.66 -21.75 13.69
C GLU A 32 7.68 -23.29 13.65
N ALA A 33 6.50 -23.91 13.65
CA ALA A 33 6.34 -25.36 13.49
C ALA A 33 6.51 -25.86 12.04
N GLY A 34 6.66 -24.97 11.06
CA GLY A 34 6.79 -25.29 9.63
C GLY A 34 5.46 -25.46 8.89
N ASN A 35 4.31 -25.27 9.53
CA ASN A 35 3.01 -25.32 8.87
C ASN A 35 2.80 -24.07 8.01
N VAL A 36 2.21 -24.26 6.82
CA VAL A 36 1.89 -23.15 5.92
C VAL A 36 0.63 -22.44 6.44
N LEU A 37 0.78 -21.19 6.88
CA LEU A 37 -0.32 -20.33 7.32
C LEU A 37 -1.03 -19.67 6.14
N ALA A 38 -0.26 -19.27 5.13
CA ALA A 38 -0.77 -18.69 3.90
C ALA A 38 0.14 -19.07 2.72
N ALA A 39 -0.46 -19.43 1.59
CA ALA A 39 0.25 -19.80 0.38
C ALA A 39 0.69 -18.57 -0.43
N ALA A 40 1.77 -18.72 -1.20
CA ALA A 40 2.18 -17.72 -2.18
C ALA A 40 1.03 -17.45 -3.18
N GLY A 41 0.86 -16.18 -3.56
CA GLY A 41 -0.23 -15.77 -4.44
C GLY A 41 -1.55 -15.45 -3.72
N SER A 42 -1.66 -15.72 -2.42
CA SER A 42 -2.83 -15.30 -1.62
C SER A 42 -2.85 -13.80 -1.43
N ASP A 43 -4.05 -13.24 -1.44
CA ASP A 43 -4.30 -11.83 -1.10
C ASP A 43 -4.23 -11.64 0.43
N VAL A 44 -3.61 -10.55 0.84
CA VAL A 44 -3.46 -10.22 2.26
C VAL A 44 -4.70 -9.43 2.71
N SER A 45 -5.60 -10.11 3.39
CA SER A 45 -6.78 -9.53 4.06
C SER A 45 -6.50 -9.30 5.56
N ASP A 46 -7.37 -8.52 6.21
CA ASP A 46 -7.27 -8.23 7.65
C ASP A 46 -7.29 -9.51 8.49
N GLU A 47 -8.15 -10.48 8.10
CA GLU A 47 -8.19 -11.78 8.78
C GLU A 47 -6.85 -12.53 8.71
N LEU A 48 -6.16 -12.41 7.57
CA LEU A 48 -4.84 -13.02 7.40
C LEU A 48 -3.78 -12.29 8.22
N ILE A 49 -3.82 -10.96 8.25
CA ILE A 49 -2.91 -10.13 9.07
C ILE A 49 -3.04 -10.53 10.55
N GLU A 50 -4.27 -10.65 11.07
CA GLU A 50 -4.48 -11.10 12.45
C GLU A 50 -3.95 -12.52 12.71
N LYS A 51 -4.12 -13.44 11.77
CA LYS A 51 -3.62 -14.82 11.89
C LYS A 51 -2.09 -14.83 11.93
N LEU A 52 -1.43 -14.06 11.06
CA LEU A 52 0.01 -13.96 11.00
C LEU A 52 0.58 -13.30 12.26
N PHE A 53 -0.09 -12.27 12.76
CA PHE A 53 0.27 -11.61 14.01
C PHE A 53 0.18 -12.54 15.22
N LYS A 54 -0.92 -13.30 15.35
CA LYS A 54 -1.12 -14.30 16.41
C LYS A 54 -0.10 -15.44 16.33
N ALA A 55 0.39 -15.76 15.13
CA ALA A 55 1.45 -16.76 14.91
C ALA A 55 2.88 -16.22 15.15
N GLY A 56 3.04 -14.93 15.47
CA GLY A 56 4.33 -14.32 15.76
C GLY A 56 5.23 -14.10 14.54
N VAL A 57 4.66 -14.04 13.34
CA VAL A 57 5.40 -13.78 12.09
C VAL A 57 5.91 -12.34 12.10
N LYS A 58 7.23 -12.15 12.04
CA LYS A 58 7.86 -10.81 12.11
C LYS A 58 7.83 -10.10 10.78
N ASP A 59 8.11 -10.80 9.68
CA ASP A 59 8.26 -10.23 8.35
C ASP A 59 7.41 -10.99 7.35
N VAL A 60 6.82 -10.24 6.41
CA VAL A 60 6.02 -10.79 5.31
C VAL A 60 6.63 -10.39 3.97
N ARG A 61 6.78 -11.35 3.05
CA ARG A 61 7.22 -11.08 1.69
C ARG A 61 6.03 -10.91 0.77
N VAL A 62 5.85 -9.67 0.27
CA VAL A 62 4.78 -9.32 -0.65
C VAL A 62 5.31 -8.99 -2.04
N ARG A 63 4.48 -9.13 -3.05
CA ARG A 63 4.76 -8.67 -4.40
C ARG A 63 4.65 -7.13 -4.44
N SER A 64 5.39 -6.51 -5.35
CA SER A 64 5.40 -5.04 -5.49
C SER A 64 5.51 -4.65 -6.95
N VAL A 65 4.90 -3.54 -7.31
CA VAL A 65 5.03 -2.92 -8.64
C VAL A 65 6.48 -2.54 -8.96
N LEU A 66 7.26 -2.18 -7.92
CA LEU A 66 8.66 -1.77 -8.06
C LEU A 66 9.60 -2.93 -8.43
N THR A 67 9.21 -4.16 -8.12
CA THR A 67 9.99 -5.38 -8.39
C THR A 67 9.32 -6.27 -9.42
N CYS A 68 8.38 -5.72 -10.19
CA CYS A 68 7.69 -6.47 -11.25
C CYS A 68 8.59 -6.63 -12.47
N GLU A 69 8.78 -7.87 -12.93
CA GLU A 69 9.60 -8.23 -14.10
C GLU A 69 8.77 -8.34 -15.38
N SER A 70 7.53 -7.82 -15.41
CA SER A 70 6.70 -7.84 -16.60
C SER A 70 7.32 -7.00 -17.71
N ALA A 71 7.36 -7.51 -18.92
CA ALA A 71 7.95 -6.82 -20.07
C ALA A 71 7.14 -5.57 -20.49
N ILE A 72 5.83 -5.56 -20.24
CA ILE A 72 4.93 -4.46 -20.57
C ILE A 72 4.02 -4.19 -19.38
N GLY A 73 4.13 -2.97 -18.83
CA GLY A 73 3.32 -2.56 -17.71
C GLY A 73 3.61 -3.32 -16.40
N VAL A 74 2.61 -3.50 -15.56
CA VAL A 74 2.67 -4.19 -14.28
C VAL A 74 1.70 -5.36 -14.29
N CYS A 75 2.12 -6.53 -13.79
CA CYS A 75 1.21 -7.67 -13.70
C CYS A 75 0.18 -7.48 -12.58
N ALA A 76 -1.02 -8.04 -12.74
CA ALA A 76 -2.11 -7.92 -11.79
C ALA A 76 -1.72 -8.33 -10.36
N LEU A 77 -0.97 -9.41 -10.19
CA LEU A 77 -0.51 -9.88 -8.88
C LEU A 77 0.51 -8.95 -8.21
N CYS A 78 1.33 -8.20 -8.97
CA CYS A 78 2.26 -7.23 -8.40
C CYS A 78 1.57 -5.92 -8.06
N TYR A 79 0.51 -5.57 -8.77
CA TYR A 79 -0.33 -4.42 -8.43
C TYR A 79 -1.21 -4.75 -7.22
N GLY A 80 -1.90 -5.88 -7.25
CA GLY A 80 -2.78 -6.34 -6.19
C GLY A 80 -4.23 -5.94 -6.43
N ARG A 81 -4.90 -5.50 -5.37
CA ARG A 81 -6.31 -5.15 -5.36
C ARG A 81 -6.56 -3.78 -5.99
N SER A 82 -7.57 -3.66 -6.83
CA SER A 82 -8.04 -2.37 -7.37
C SER A 82 -8.79 -1.61 -6.27
N MET A 83 -8.46 -0.32 -6.07
CA MET A 83 -9.09 0.53 -5.06
C MET A 83 -10.57 0.80 -5.36
N ALA A 84 -10.98 0.73 -6.62
CA ALA A 84 -12.36 1.04 -7.02
C ALA A 84 -13.33 -0.14 -6.82
N SER A 85 -12.85 -1.37 -7.08
CA SER A 85 -13.69 -2.59 -7.05
C SER A 85 -13.40 -3.51 -5.87
N ASN A 86 -12.33 -3.23 -5.14
CA ASN A 86 -11.83 -4.03 -4.01
C ASN A 86 -11.56 -5.51 -4.37
N VAL A 87 -11.36 -5.80 -5.65
CA VAL A 87 -10.97 -7.11 -6.18
C VAL A 87 -9.64 -7.01 -6.91
N LEU A 88 -9.04 -8.15 -7.27
CA LEU A 88 -7.81 -8.16 -8.07
C LEU A 88 -8.00 -7.33 -9.33
N VAL A 89 -7.03 -6.46 -9.63
CA VAL A 89 -7.07 -5.55 -10.78
C VAL A 89 -7.25 -6.30 -12.10
N ASP A 90 -8.11 -5.77 -12.97
CA ASP A 90 -8.34 -6.32 -14.31
C ASP A 90 -7.21 -5.95 -15.29
N ILE A 91 -7.00 -6.82 -16.29
CA ILE A 91 -6.05 -6.56 -17.35
C ILE A 91 -6.57 -5.41 -18.22
N GLY A 92 -5.71 -4.42 -18.47
CA GLY A 92 -6.04 -3.24 -19.26
C GLY A 92 -6.45 -2.02 -18.45
N GLU A 93 -6.52 -2.12 -17.13
CA GLU A 93 -6.74 -0.96 -16.27
C GLU A 93 -5.54 0.00 -16.30
N ALA A 94 -5.82 1.31 -16.44
CA ALA A 94 -4.80 2.34 -16.60
C ALA A 94 -4.22 2.77 -15.23
N VAL A 95 -3.65 1.82 -14.50
CA VAL A 95 -3.17 2.03 -13.11
C VAL A 95 -2.09 3.11 -12.99
N GLY A 96 -1.25 3.27 -14.01
CA GLY A 96 -0.24 4.32 -14.05
C GLY A 96 -0.83 5.73 -14.13
N ILE A 97 -1.92 5.90 -14.88
CA ILE A 97 -2.64 7.17 -14.98
C ILE A 97 -3.33 7.48 -13.65
N ILE A 98 -3.97 6.49 -13.03
CA ILE A 98 -4.61 6.63 -11.72
C ILE A 98 -3.57 7.08 -10.67
N ALA A 99 -2.42 6.42 -10.61
CA ALA A 99 -1.33 6.80 -9.71
C ALA A 99 -0.81 8.22 -9.98
N ALA A 100 -0.59 8.57 -11.25
CA ALA A 100 -0.10 9.89 -11.62
C ALA A 100 -1.09 11.00 -11.24
N GLN A 101 -2.39 10.80 -11.46
CA GLN A 101 -3.43 11.74 -11.08
C GLN A 101 -3.54 11.88 -9.55
N SER A 102 -3.49 10.77 -8.83
CA SER A 102 -3.58 10.75 -7.36
C SER A 102 -2.40 11.46 -6.70
N ILE A 103 -1.22 11.42 -7.31
CA ILE A 103 -0.03 12.14 -6.83
C ILE A 103 -0.04 13.59 -7.30
N GLY A 104 -0.47 13.85 -8.54
CA GLY A 104 -0.39 15.16 -9.17
C GLY A 104 -1.42 16.16 -8.65
N GLU A 105 -2.62 15.72 -8.31
CA GLU A 105 -3.68 16.61 -7.82
C GLU A 105 -3.28 17.30 -6.50
N PRO A 106 -2.96 16.59 -5.40
CA PRO A 106 -2.52 17.25 -4.17
C PRO A 106 -1.15 17.94 -4.31
N GLY A 107 -0.29 17.48 -5.22
CA GLY A 107 0.99 18.13 -5.52
C GLY A 107 0.83 19.57 -6.05
N THR A 108 -0.15 19.81 -6.93
CA THR A 108 -0.46 21.16 -7.42
C THR A 108 -1.03 22.06 -6.33
N GLN A 109 -1.87 21.54 -5.45
CA GLN A 109 -2.40 22.30 -4.30
C GLN A 109 -1.29 22.73 -3.33
N LEU A 110 -0.31 21.88 -3.09
CA LEU A 110 0.87 22.18 -2.26
C LEU A 110 1.72 23.30 -2.84
N THR A 111 2.01 23.27 -4.14
CA THR A 111 2.78 24.32 -4.82
C THR A 111 2.01 25.64 -4.87
N MET A 112 0.69 25.63 -5.08
CA MET A 112 -0.13 26.84 -5.04
C MET A 112 -0.15 27.49 -3.65
N ARG A 113 -0.17 26.73 -2.58
CA ARG A 113 -0.08 27.25 -1.20
C ARG A 113 1.26 27.92 -0.91
N THR A 114 2.38 27.40 -1.42
CA THR A 114 3.70 28.01 -1.23
C THR A 114 3.83 29.32 -1.98
N PHE A 115 3.20 29.50 -3.14
CA PHE A 115 3.20 30.76 -3.89
C PHE A 115 2.38 31.87 -3.20
N HIS A 116 1.28 31.52 -2.51
CA HIS A 116 0.42 32.48 -1.83
C HIS A 116 0.94 32.98 -0.48
N THR A 117 1.85 32.27 0.16
CA THR A 117 2.46 32.62 1.45
C THR A 117 3.77 33.40 1.37
N GLY A 118 4.10 34.03 0.23
CA GLY A 118 5.19 35.00 0.15
C GLY A 118 6.60 34.40 0.06
N GLY A 119 6.77 33.32 -0.66
CA GLY A 119 8.04 33.03 -1.34
C GLY A 119 9.12 32.31 -0.56
N VAL A 120 8.89 31.79 0.64
CA VAL A 120 9.81 30.88 1.30
C VAL A 120 9.07 29.61 1.68
N ALA A 121 9.15 28.58 0.83
CA ALA A 121 8.81 27.24 1.24
C ALA A 121 9.74 26.84 2.39
N SER A 122 9.21 26.75 3.61
CA SER A 122 9.99 26.20 4.71
C SER A 122 10.25 24.71 4.43
N ALA A 123 11.37 24.19 4.94
CA ALA A 123 11.68 22.76 4.81
C ALA A 123 10.53 21.87 5.37
N ASP A 124 9.79 22.39 6.33
CA ASP A 124 8.61 21.74 6.94
C ASP A 124 7.45 21.59 5.95
N ASP A 125 7.21 22.55 5.06
CA ASP A 125 6.14 22.46 4.06
C ASP A 125 6.42 21.38 2.99
N ILE A 126 7.69 21.14 2.67
CA ILE A 126 8.10 20.10 1.72
C ILE A 126 8.00 18.70 2.37
N THR A 127 8.34 18.57 3.64
CA THR A 127 8.25 17.31 4.38
C THR A 127 6.81 16.90 4.70
N GLN A 128 5.88 17.84 4.80
CA GLN A 128 4.45 17.57 4.97
C GLN A 128 3.74 17.17 3.66
N GLY A 129 4.37 17.38 2.51
CA GLY A 129 3.78 17.10 1.20
C GLY A 129 3.53 15.61 0.95
N LEU A 130 4.51 14.77 1.20
CA LEU A 130 4.40 13.32 1.00
C LEU A 130 3.44 12.64 1.97
N PRO A 131 3.48 12.87 3.28
CA PRO A 131 2.47 12.35 4.21
C PRO A 131 1.06 12.77 3.84
N ARG A 132 0.85 14.02 3.45
CA ARG A 132 -0.48 14.52 3.04
C ARG A 132 -0.99 13.87 1.75
N ILE A 133 -0.12 13.53 0.79
CA ILE A 133 -0.50 12.77 -0.40
C ILE A 133 -0.93 11.35 0.01
N GLN A 134 -0.22 10.74 0.93
CA GLN A 134 -0.53 9.43 1.48
C GLN A 134 -1.88 9.43 2.20
N ASP A 135 -2.13 10.40 3.08
CA ASP A 135 -3.40 10.57 3.77
C ASP A 135 -4.57 10.80 2.78
N CYS A 136 -4.34 11.60 1.73
CA CYS A 136 -5.36 11.84 0.71
C CYS A 136 -5.71 10.57 -0.07
N LEU A 137 -4.74 9.72 -0.36
CA LEU A 137 -4.96 8.43 -1.04
C LEU A 137 -5.76 7.46 -0.17
N LEU A 138 -5.46 7.40 1.13
CA LEU A 138 -6.19 6.57 2.09
C LEU A 138 -7.63 7.08 2.29
N TYR A 139 -7.80 8.39 2.48
CA TYR A 139 -9.11 8.99 2.70
C TYR A 139 -10.05 8.84 1.49
N THR A 140 -9.53 8.85 0.27
CA THR A 140 -10.35 8.62 -0.94
C THR A 140 -10.74 7.16 -1.10
N SER A 141 -9.96 6.19 -0.58
CA SER A 141 -10.35 4.78 -0.57
C SER A 141 -11.48 4.51 0.43
N ASP A 142 -11.41 5.06 1.64
CA ASP A 142 -12.46 4.92 2.66
C ASP A 142 -13.80 5.54 2.22
N ALA A 143 -13.76 6.69 1.55
CA ALA A 143 -14.97 7.34 1.02
C ALA A 143 -15.66 6.55 -0.10
N ALA A 144 -14.97 5.61 -0.76
CA ALA A 144 -15.55 4.71 -1.75
C ALA A 144 -16.29 3.53 -1.08
N ASP A 145 -15.81 3.07 0.08
CA ASP A 145 -16.42 1.96 0.84
C ASP A 145 -17.74 2.37 1.53
N GLU A 146 -17.91 3.63 1.92
CA GLU A 146 -19.16 4.12 2.55
C GLU A 146 -20.35 4.22 1.59
N ARG A 147 -20.18 3.95 0.29
CA ARG A 147 -21.22 4.05 -0.74
C ARG A 147 -21.74 2.72 -1.29
N SER A 148 -21.35 1.58 -0.71
CA SER A 148 -21.82 0.25 -1.12
C SER A 148 -22.89 -0.31 -0.19
#